data_f67b97dfb7767f4da233d84442d65369
#
_entry.id   f67b97dfb7767f4da233d84442d65369
#
_cell.length_a   1.000
_cell.length_b   1.000
_cell.length_c   1.000
_cell.angle_alpha   90.00
_cell.angle_beta   90.00
_cell.angle_gamma   90.00
#
_symmetry.space_group_name_H-M   'P 1'
#
loop_
_entity.id
_entity.type
_entity.pdbx_description
1 polymer ?
#
loop_
_entity_poly.entity_id
_entity_poly.type
_entity_poly.pdbx_seq_one_letter_code
_entity_poly.pdbx_strand_id
1 'polypeptide(L)'
;MQSARMKLGFVAVLALAVSAPAAAAPGDHIRLGDAVVTPAVMTGIEAHSNLYLADGGPQTPEVTAMAWVLKPHLGLELDGRQVKFELGAGYGLKKFIDFYPEDEFFPENADRFSDFDVDLSLAVLPQSRVGFRLEDHLDNEAYAAELPTLEGSTSANVTHTGNDLLAGVQLRPGSALQFEVLGQLGIDLYYVPDSLLTLPGTTAYNGRQQYGPVVTGTWKFLPKTSLVGNFSYNFLRWDNNLIEAIGPDIEGSSIGSYIGKPDADAWRVNAGVTGQFTQKLAASAQIGFGAMTYDEQSVLDDPGVATIVSAVDELNVTGAETFATDTSITDGILVNLQVAYAPVRGHSMTVGYRRDFQDAVFTNYVAFNNVFLRYEGSIQNRLGLGAELSYRIDAFHGEVVRSDQNLTAKISSSYKITQWASAGASGSWLRRACAAADCDEIFYSTQYDDFSGTLGFTFAY
;
A
#
# COMPACT_ATOMS: atom_id res chain seq x y z
N MET A 1 7.76 20.11 14.73
CA MET A 1 7.91 19.91 16.20
C MET A 1 7.27 18.61 16.72
N GLN A 2 6.22 18.07 16.11
CA GLN A 2 5.60 16.78 16.52
C GLN A 2 6.46 15.56 16.20
N SER A 3 7.19 15.54 15.07
CA SER A 3 8.04 14.39 14.66
C SER A 3 9.19 14.07 15.62
N ALA A 4 9.70 15.09 16.32
CA ALA A 4 10.78 14.89 17.28
C ALA A 4 10.33 14.17 18.57
N ARG A 5 9.07 14.36 19.00
CA ARG A 5 8.52 13.68 20.19
C ARG A 5 8.21 12.21 19.95
N MET A 6 7.78 11.85 18.75
CA MET A 6 7.52 10.46 18.39
C MET A 6 8.82 9.66 18.29
N LYS A 7 9.88 10.25 17.69
CA LYS A 7 11.22 9.64 17.61
C LYS A 7 11.82 9.32 19.01
N LEU A 8 11.55 10.18 20.00
CA LEU A 8 12.06 9.97 21.37
C LEU A 8 11.31 8.82 22.08
N GLY A 9 10.02 8.64 21.82
CA GLY A 9 9.22 7.56 22.39
C GLY A 9 9.68 6.18 21.92
N PHE A 10 9.96 6.05 20.61
CA PHE A 10 10.40 4.80 20.01
C PHE A 10 11.81 4.37 20.52
N VAL A 11 12.72 5.32 20.59
CA VAL A 11 14.09 5.08 21.15
C VAL A 11 14.01 4.64 22.62
N ALA A 12 13.09 5.20 23.41
CA ALA A 12 12.91 4.84 24.81
C ALA A 12 12.34 3.41 24.97
N VAL A 13 11.42 2.97 24.11
CA VAL A 13 10.88 1.61 24.11
C VAL A 13 11.95 0.60 23.70
N LEU A 14 12.74 0.91 22.67
CA LEU A 14 13.88 0.05 22.26
C LEU A 14 14.95 -0.04 23.36
N ALA A 15 15.25 1.06 24.04
CA ALA A 15 16.19 1.09 25.15
C ALA A 15 15.71 0.29 26.37
N LEU A 16 14.41 0.26 26.63
CA LEU A 16 13.80 -0.56 27.68
C LEU A 16 13.87 -2.06 27.36
N ALA A 17 13.67 -2.43 26.10
CA ALA A 17 13.79 -3.83 25.67
C ALA A 17 15.23 -4.35 25.77
N VAL A 18 16.22 -3.51 25.51
CA VAL A 18 17.65 -3.86 25.61
C VAL A 18 18.13 -3.95 27.07
N SER A 19 17.45 -3.28 28.01
CA SER A 19 17.79 -3.29 29.43
C SER A 19 17.13 -4.43 30.22
N ALA A 20 16.31 -5.30 29.59
CA ALA A 20 15.77 -6.47 30.23
C ALA A 20 16.90 -7.44 30.65
N PRO A 21 16.82 -8.06 31.85
CA PRO A 21 17.87 -8.96 32.31
C PRO A 21 18.02 -10.13 31.34
N ALA A 22 19.23 -10.32 30.84
CA ALA A 22 19.59 -11.37 29.90
C ALA A 22 19.53 -12.77 30.54
N ALA A 23 18.30 -13.27 30.77
CA ALA A 23 18.07 -14.64 31.22
C ALA A 23 17.78 -15.60 30.03
N ALA A 24 17.55 -15.07 28.83
CA ALA A 24 17.31 -15.84 27.62
C ALA A 24 18.53 -15.82 26.71
N ALA A 25 18.83 -16.93 26.04
CA ALA A 25 19.86 -16.96 25.00
C ALA A 25 19.34 -16.28 23.73
N PRO A 26 20.23 -15.70 22.88
CA PRO A 26 19.80 -15.14 21.60
C PRO A 26 18.99 -16.16 20.78
N GLY A 27 17.78 -15.75 20.34
CA GLY A 27 16.83 -16.60 19.63
C GLY A 27 15.76 -17.29 20.49
N ASP A 28 15.83 -17.15 21.84
CA ASP A 28 14.82 -17.72 22.73
C ASP A 28 13.63 -16.77 22.98
N HIS A 29 13.73 -15.54 22.48
CA HIS A 29 12.83 -14.43 22.75
C HIS A 29 12.74 -14.03 24.22
N ILE A 30 12.37 -12.80 24.51
CA ILE A 30 12.18 -12.32 25.87
C ILE A 30 10.77 -12.67 26.33
N ARG A 31 10.63 -13.57 27.31
CA ARG A 31 9.33 -13.94 27.85
C ARG A 31 9.01 -13.13 29.11
N LEU A 32 7.87 -12.45 29.08
CA LEU A 32 7.33 -11.70 30.23
C LEU A 32 5.98 -12.30 30.61
N GLY A 33 6.00 -13.38 31.39
CA GLY A 33 4.82 -14.19 31.65
C GLY A 33 4.33 -14.90 30.39
N ASP A 34 3.09 -14.61 29.95
CA ASP A 34 2.50 -15.15 28.73
C ASP A 34 2.85 -14.32 27.49
N ALA A 35 3.48 -13.17 27.67
CA ALA A 35 3.90 -12.31 26.57
C ALA A 35 5.30 -12.68 26.06
N VAL A 36 5.48 -12.61 24.76
CA VAL A 36 6.75 -12.83 24.06
C VAL A 36 7.17 -11.52 23.38
N VAL A 37 8.36 -11.05 23.71
CA VAL A 37 8.96 -9.85 23.10
C VAL A 37 10.10 -10.29 22.20
N THR A 38 10.09 -9.84 20.95
CA THR A 38 11.08 -10.18 19.93
C THR A 38 11.70 -8.90 19.37
N PRO A 39 12.80 -8.41 19.93
CA PRO A 39 13.57 -7.38 19.30
C PRO A 39 14.38 -7.97 18.14
N ALA A 40 14.40 -7.26 17.01
CA ALA A 40 15.16 -7.66 15.84
C ALA A 40 15.81 -6.45 15.17
N VAL A 41 16.88 -6.67 14.44
CA VAL A 41 17.54 -5.66 13.60
C VAL A 41 17.87 -6.29 12.27
N MET A 42 17.42 -5.66 11.19
CA MET A 42 17.86 -5.98 9.84
C MET A 42 18.85 -4.92 9.37
N THR A 43 19.92 -5.34 8.72
CA THR A 43 20.85 -4.46 8.01
C THR A 43 21.22 -5.05 6.67
N GLY A 44 21.40 -4.22 5.65
CA GLY A 44 21.67 -4.72 4.32
C GLY A 44 21.96 -3.61 3.31
N ILE A 45 22.06 -4.02 2.06
CA ILE A 45 22.22 -3.15 0.91
C ILE A 45 21.04 -3.37 0.00
N GLU A 46 20.46 -2.28 -0.49
CA GLU A 46 19.39 -2.25 -1.49
C GLU A 46 19.91 -1.51 -2.72
N ALA A 47 19.57 -2.00 -3.90
CA ALA A 47 19.96 -1.39 -5.17
C ALA A 47 18.74 -1.30 -6.09
N HIS A 48 18.64 -0.21 -6.84
CA HIS A 48 17.62 0.06 -7.85
C HIS A 48 18.29 0.46 -9.16
N SER A 49 17.77 -0.03 -10.28
CA SER A 49 18.21 0.42 -11.60
C SER A 49 17.50 1.72 -12.01
N ASN A 50 16.30 1.93 -11.53
CA ASN A 50 15.48 3.11 -11.83
C ASN A 50 14.70 3.54 -10.58
N LEU A 51 15.38 4.27 -9.68
CA LEU A 51 14.83 4.65 -8.35
C LEU A 51 13.51 5.44 -8.45
N TYR A 52 13.38 6.29 -9.46
CA TYR A 52 12.23 7.17 -9.63
C TYR A 52 11.16 6.62 -10.58
N LEU A 53 11.36 5.40 -11.12
CA LEU A 53 10.46 4.79 -12.09
C LEU A 53 10.26 5.65 -13.34
N ALA A 54 11.31 6.36 -13.75
CA ALA A 54 11.33 7.28 -14.86
C ALA A 54 11.34 6.53 -16.21
N ASP A 55 10.90 7.17 -17.29
CA ASP A 55 10.84 6.58 -18.63
C ASP A 55 12.15 6.68 -19.43
N GLY A 56 13.19 7.26 -18.85
CA GLY A 56 14.48 7.44 -19.51
C GLY A 56 14.51 8.58 -20.52
N GLY A 57 13.51 9.46 -20.50
CA GLY A 57 13.48 10.66 -21.34
C GLY A 57 14.56 11.69 -20.97
N PRO A 58 14.80 12.70 -21.83
CA PRO A 58 15.80 13.74 -21.54
C PRO A 58 15.52 14.57 -20.28
N GLN A 59 14.24 14.67 -19.89
CA GLN A 59 13.80 15.40 -18.69
C GLN A 59 13.55 14.48 -17.49
N THR A 60 13.47 13.16 -17.71
CA THR A 60 13.18 12.13 -16.73
C THR A 60 14.20 11.00 -16.84
N PRO A 61 15.48 11.24 -16.53
CA PRO A 61 16.51 10.22 -16.66
C PRO A 61 16.32 9.10 -15.64
N GLU A 62 16.62 7.87 -16.06
CA GLU A 62 16.70 6.75 -15.13
C GLU A 62 17.83 6.96 -14.13
N VAL A 63 17.53 6.83 -12.84
CA VAL A 63 18.50 7.01 -11.77
C VAL A 63 18.80 5.67 -11.11
N THR A 64 20.01 5.16 -11.29
CA THR A 64 20.51 4.01 -10.56
C THR A 64 20.95 4.43 -9.16
N ALA A 65 20.51 3.72 -8.14
CA ALA A 65 20.85 4.05 -6.77
C ALA A 65 21.17 2.80 -5.94
N MET A 66 22.10 2.94 -5.01
CA MET A 66 22.42 1.94 -4.01
C MET A 66 22.28 2.56 -2.62
N ALA A 67 21.60 1.90 -1.73
CA ALA A 67 21.38 2.36 -0.36
C ALA A 67 21.82 1.34 0.67
N TRP A 68 22.40 1.82 1.76
CA TRP A 68 22.50 1.04 2.99
C TRP A 68 21.19 1.15 3.76
N VAL A 69 20.72 0.01 4.29
CA VAL A 69 19.46 -0.12 5.00
C VAL A 69 19.71 -0.62 6.41
N LEU A 70 19.07 0.01 7.40
CA LEU A 70 19.02 -0.42 8.78
C LEU A 70 17.57 -0.37 9.27
N LYS A 71 17.02 -1.54 9.66
CA LYS A 71 15.62 -1.66 10.14
C LYS A 71 15.58 -2.34 11.50
N PRO A 72 15.64 -1.61 12.63
CA PRO A 72 15.25 -2.13 13.93
C PRO A 72 13.75 -2.41 13.95
N HIS A 73 13.36 -3.52 14.57
CA HIS A 73 11.99 -3.97 14.73
C HIS A 73 11.76 -4.52 16.12
N LEU A 74 10.57 -4.30 16.67
CA LEU A 74 10.13 -4.85 17.96
C LEU A 74 8.80 -5.55 17.76
N GLY A 75 8.75 -6.85 18.05
CA GLY A 75 7.52 -7.64 18.13
C GLY A 75 7.10 -7.87 19.59
N LEU A 76 5.81 -7.82 19.87
CA LEU A 76 5.19 -8.20 21.12
C LEU A 76 3.98 -9.08 20.82
N GLU A 77 3.96 -10.31 21.35
CA GLU A 77 2.89 -11.27 21.15
C GLU A 77 2.36 -11.76 22.48
N LEU A 78 1.05 -11.83 22.62
CA LEU A 78 0.33 -12.46 23.73
C LEU A 78 -0.72 -13.41 23.15
N ASP A 79 -0.51 -14.72 23.24
CA ASP A 79 -1.45 -15.75 22.78
C ASP A 79 -2.25 -16.37 23.94
N GLY A 80 -3.16 -15.58 24.50
CA GLY A 80 -4.06 -16.01 25.56
C GLY A 80 -5.38 -16.59 25.03
N ARG A 81 -6.10 -17.36 25.85
CA ARG A 81 -7.41 -17.91 25.47
C ARG A 81 -8.50 -16.83 25.34
N GLN A 82 -8.44 -15.81 26.17
CA GLN A 82 -9.43 -14.73 26.21
C GLN A 82 -8.99 -13.52 25.42
N VAL A 83 -7.69 -13.29 25.32
CA VAL A 83 -7.09 -12.16 24.62
C VAL A 83 -5.92 -12.67 23.80
N LYS A 84 -5.92 -12.34 22.53
CA LYS A 84 -4.76 -12.42 21.65
C LYS A 84 -4.37 -11.00 21.28
N PHE A 85 -3.10 -10.71 21.41
CA PHE A 85 -2.55 -9.39 21.10
C PHE A 85 -1.22 -9.55 20.39
N GLU A 86 -1.08 -8.84 19.30
CA GLU A 86 0.15 -8.77 18.52
C GLU A 86 0.44 -7.30 18.24
N LEU A 87 1.66 -6.88 18.45
CA LEU A 87 2.16 -5.57 18.11
C LEU A 87 3.51 -5.73 17.44
N GLY A 88 3.62 -5.23 16.21
CA GLY A 88 4.87 -5.06 15.48
C GLY A 88 5.17 -3.58 15.38
N ALA A 89 6.41 -3.16 15.56
CA ALA A 89 6.85 -1.80 15.30
C ALA A 89 8.22 -1.80 14.65
N GLY A 90 8.35 -1.20 13.51
CA GLY A 90 9.56 -1.08 12.71
C GLY A 90 9.96 0.38 12.50
N TYR A 91 11.26 0.61 12.33
CA TYR A 91 11.78 1.89 11.90
C TYR A 91 12.92 1.65 10.91
N GLY A 92 12.76 2.11 9.68
CA GLY A 92 13.73 1.97 8.61
C GLY A 92 14.55 3.24 8.43
N LEU A 93 15.82 3.05 8.17
CA LEU A 93 16.75 4.08 7.73
C LEU A 93 17.38 3.59 6.44
N LYS A 94 17.22 4.35 5.37
CA LYS A 94 17.92 4.16 4.10
C LYS A 94 18.85 5.34 3.87
N LYS A 95 20.11 5.04 3.58
CA LYS A 95 21.09 6.05 3.16
C LYS A 95 21.68 5.63 1.84
N PHE A 96 21.51 6.45 0.82
CA PHE A 96 22.12 6.21 -0.47
C PHE A 96 23.64 6.38 -0.40
N ILE A 97 24.38 5.39 -0.92
CA ILE A 97 25.84 5.32 -0.89
C ILE A 97 26.39 5.94 -2.18
N ASP A 98 25.67 5.75 -3.27
CA ASP A 98 26.13 6.10 -4.62
C ASP A 98 24.96 6.80 -5.33
N PHE A 99 24.62 7.97 -4.83
CA PHE A 99 23.57 8.81 -5.33
C PHE A 99 24.22 10.09 -5.86
N TYR A 100 24.25 10.25 -7.15
CA TYR A 100 24.82 11.42 -7.83
C TYR A 100 23.73 12.22 -8.54
N PRO A 101 22.96 13.03 -7.84
CA PRO A 101 22.25 14.08 -8.51
C PRO A 101 23.23 15.24 -8.71
N GLU A 102 23.86 15.31 -9.87
CA GLU A 102 24.62 16.51 -10.25
C GLU A 102 23.70 17.70 -10.61
N ASP A 103 22.37 17.48 -10.56
CA ASP A 103 21.37 18.45 -11.00
C ASP A 103 20.69 19.16 -9.82
N GLU A 104 20.43 20.45 -9.99
CA GLU A 104 19.75 21.35 -9.05
C GLU A 104 18.30 20.92 -8.67
N PHE A 105 17.78 19.83 -9.25
CA PHE A 105 16.41 19.35 -9.09
C PHE A 105 16.15 18.50 -7.85
N PHE A 106 17.19 18.08 -7.12
CA PHE A 106 17.00 17.22 -5.96
C PHE A 106 16.98 18.02 -4.66
N PRO A 107 16.00 17.79 -3.78
CA PRO A 107 15.93 18.49 -2.51
C PRO A 107 17.11 18.13 -1.61
N GLU A 108 17.54 19.08 -0.77
CA GLU A 108 18.50 18.82 0.31
C GLU A 108 18.05 17.61 1.13
N ASN A 109 18.93 16.63 1.37
CA ASN A 109 18.67 15.35 2.04
C ASN A 109 17.96 14.28 1.20
N ALA A 110 17.92 14.39 -0.12
CA ALA A 110 17.45 13.31 -1.01
C ALA A 110 18.25 12.00 -0.85
N ASP A 111 19.42 12.04 -0.17
CA ASP A 111 20.28 10.91 0.13
C ASP A 111 19.79 10.04 1.31
N ARG A 112 18.67 10.40 1.97
CA ARG A 112 18.20 9.72 3.17
C ARG A 112 16.69 9.57 3.17
N PHE A 113 16.25 8.34 3.36
CA PHE A 113 14.85 8.01 3.63
C PHE A 113 14.70 7.41 5.02
N SER A 114 13.62 7.74 5.69
CA SER A 114 13.22 7.07 6.92
C SER A 114 11.78 6.63 6.79
N ASP A 115 11.55 5.38 7.10
CA ASP A 115 10.22 4.78 7.15
C ASP A 115 9.93 4.31 8.59
N PHE A 116 8.67 4.20 8.94
CA PHE A 116 8.25 3.45 10.12
C PHE A 116 6.96 2.70 9.83
N ASP A 117 6.79 1.56 10.47
CA ASP A 117 5.59 0.75 10.42
C ASP A 117 5.17 0.33 11.82
N VAL A 118 3.87 0.29 12.07
CA VAL A 118 3.28 -0.24 13.30
C VAL A 118 2.07 -1.08 12.93
N ASP A 119 2.12 -2.36 13.27
CA ASP A 119 1.03 -3.31 13.12
C ASP A 119 0.47 -3.66 14.50
N LEU A 120 -0.82 -3.52 14.69
CA LEU A 120 -1.53 -3.89 15.90
C LEU A 120 -2.66 -4.86 15.57
N SER A 121 -2.72 -5.97 16.25
CA SER A 121 -3.84 -6.91 16.21
C SER A 121 -4.29 -7.27 17.61
N LEU A 122 -5.58 -7.08 17.89
CA LEU A 122 -6.21 -7.43 19.16
C LEU A 122 -7.49 -8.24 18.91
N ALA A 123 -7.56 -9.43 19.48
CA ALA A 123 -8.77 -10.22 19.52
C ALA A 123 -9.15 -10.54 20.95
N VAL A 124 -10.32 -10.07 21.38
CA VAL A 124 -10.87 -10.34 22.71
C VAL A 124 -11.97 -11.38 22.59
N LEU A 125 -11.93 -12.41 23.40
CA LEU A 125 -12.85 -13.55 23.42
C LEU A 125 -12.96 -14.23 22.03
N PRO A 126 -11.85 -14.53 21.34
CA PRO A 126 -11.85 -14.95 19.92
C PRO A 126 -12.55 -16.30 19.69
N GLN A 127 -12.79 -17.09 20.73
CA GLN A 127 -13.47 -18.39 20.65
C GLN A 127 -14.90 -18.37 21.19
N SER A 128 -15.35 -17.23 21.73
CA SER A 128 -16.68 -17.06 22.31
C SER A 128 -17.74 -16.86 21.22
N ARG A 129 -19.02 -16.93 21.62
CA ARG A 129 -20.14 -16.61 20.72
C ARG A 129 -20.10 -15.16 20.24
N VAL A 130 -19.59 -14.28 21.08
CA VAL A 130 -19.34 -12.88 20.79
C VAL A 130 -17.89 -12.58 21.13
N GLY A 131 -17.15 -12.06 20.21
CA GLY A 131 -15.78 -11.59 20.34
C GLY A 131 -15.61 -10.21 19.75
N PHE A 132 -14.49 -9.57 20.05
CA PHE A 132 -14.09 -8.29 19.47
C PHE A 132 -12.79 -8.47 18.71
N ARG A 133 -12.65 -7.72 17.62
CA ARG A 133 -11.43 -7.64 16.81
C ARG A 133 -11.11 -6.18 16.58
N LEU A 134 -9.82 -5.85 16.69
CA LEU A 134 -9.23 -4.58 16.26
C LEU A 134 -7.95 -4.90 15.55
N GLU A 135 -7.76 -4.31 14.40
CA GLU A 135 -6.52 -4.34 13.61
C GLU A 135 -6.22 -2.93 13.19
N ASP A 136 -4.98 -2.54 13.33
CA ASP A 136 -4.49 -1.22 12.96
C ASP A 136 -3.14 -1.36 12.28
N HIS A 137 -2.99 -0.74 11.13
CA HIS A 137 -1.76 -0.67 10.38
C HIS A 137 -1.44 0.78 10.12
N LEU A 138 -0.36 1.25 10.71
CA LEU A 138 0.16 2.60 10.53
C LEU A 138 1.52 2.51 9.86
N ASP A 139 1.66 3.12 8.72
CA ASP A 139 2.93 3.22 8.03
C ASP A 139 3.28 4.68 7.70
N ASN A 140 4.57 4.94 7.60
CA ASN A 140 5.09 6.17 7.04
C ASN A 140 6.27 5.80 6.15
N GLU A 141 6.09 5.95 4.86
CA GLU A 141 7.06 5.55 3.86
C GLU A 141 7.48 6.75 3.01
N ALA A 142 8.78 6.94 2.89
CA ALA A 142 9.33 7.86 1.91
C ALA A 142 9.72 7.08 0.65
N TYR A 143 9.19 7.48 -0.48
CA TYR A 143 9.49 6.88 -1.77
C TYR A 143 9.79 7.94 -2.82
N ALA A 144 10.55 7.54 -3.80
CA ALA A 144 10.79 8.35 -4.96
C ALA A 144 9.57 8.29 -5.88
N ALA A 145 9.06 9.43 -6.27
CA ALA A 145 7.92 9.54 -7.15
C ALA A 145 8.23 10.49 -8.30
N GLU A 146 7.64 10.20 -9.44
CA GLU A 146 7.59 11.12 -10.55
C GLU A 146 6.37 12.02 -10.39
N LEU A 147 6.60 13.32 -10.37
CA LEU A 147 5.56 14.34 -10.27
C LEU A 147 5.34 14.99 -11.64
N PRO A 148 4.10 15.11 -12.10
CA PRO A 148 3.82 15.83 -13.32
C PRO A 148 4.10 17.32 -13.16
N THR A 149 4.60 17.95 -14.22
CA THR A 149 4.79 19.39 -14.32
C THR A 149 4.22 19.88 -15.64
N LEU A 150 4.06 21.18 -15.82
CA LEU A 150 3.61 21.78 -17.10
C LEU A 150 4.57 21.53 -18.27
N GLU A 151 5.84 21.26 -17.98
CA GLU A 151 6.88 21.04 -18.99
C GLU A 151 7.23 19.56 -19.16
N GLY A 152 6.55 18.65 -18.41
CA GLY A 152 6.84 17.23 -18.38
C GLY A 152 6.64 16.65 -16.98
N SER A 153 7.59 15.91 -16.49
CA SER A 153 7.60 15.37 -15.11
C SER A 153 8.90 15.71 -14.39
N THR A 154 8.87 15.69 -13.07
CA THR A 154 10.04 15.85 -12.21
C THR A 154 10.06 14.75 -11.15
N SER A 155 11.24 14.29 -10.82
CA SER A 155 11.43 13.29 -9.77
C SER A 155 11.48 13.95 -8.40
N ALA A 156 10.79 13.39 -7.43
CA ALA A 156 10.76 13.91 -6.07
C ALA A 156 10.66 12.82 -5.01
N ASN A 157 11.08 13.17 -3.82
CA ASN A 157 10.84 12.34 -2.65
C ASN A 157 9.50 12.74 -2.02
N VAL A 158 8.53 11.84 -2.07
CA VAL A 158 7.22 12.01 -1.45
C VAL A 158 7.16 11.14 -0.19
N THR A 159 6.66 11.70 0.90
CA THR A 159 6.39 10.93 2.11
C THR A 159 4.89 10.65 2.18
N HIS A 160 4.54 9.38 2.23
CA HIS A 160 3.18 8.90 2.48
C HIS A 160 3.07 8.45 3.93
N THR A 161 2.00 8.83 4.60
CA THR A 161 1.61 8.30 5.89
C THR A 161 0.24 7.68 5.75
N GLY A 162 0.17 6.36 5.87
CA GLY A 162 -1.04 5.57 5.83
C GLY A 162 -1.47 5.11 7.23
N ASN A 163 -2.77 5.08 7.49
CA ASN A 163 -3.33 4.41 8.66
C ASN A 163 -4.61 3.69 8.26
N ASP A 164 -4.64 2.37 8.47
CA ASP A 164 -5.79 1.52 8.22
C ASP A 164 -6.24 0.83 9.52
N LEU A 165 -7.37 1.27 10.05
CA LEU A 165 -7.99 0.73 11.25
C LEU A 165 -9.24 -0.08 10.91
N LEU A 166 -9.32 -1.30 11.41
CA LEU A 166 -10.49 -2.17 11.40
C LEU A 166 -10.88 -2.51 12.84
N ALA A 167 -12.11 -2.22 13.25
CA ALA A 167 -12.58 -2.52 14.59
C ALA A 167 -14.04 -3.00 14.59
N GLY A 168 -14.36 -4.02 15.39
CA GLY A 168 -15.75 -4.45 15.48
C GLY A 168 -15.94 -5.78 16.20
N VAL A 169 -17.03 -6.46 15.85
CA VAL A 169 -17.57 -7.60 16.58
C VAL A 169 -17.58 -8.84 15.69
N GLN A 170 -17.15 -9.96 16.28
CA GLN A 170 -17.31 -11.30 15.73
C GLN A 170 -18.46 -12.01 16.42
N LEU A 171 -19.40 -12.53 15.65
CA LEU A 171 -20.55 -13.28 16.12
C LEU A 171 -20.48 -14.72 15.62
N ARG A 172 -20.57 -15.69 16.56
CA ARG A 172 -20.55 -17.13 16.28
C ARG A 172 -21.76 -17.78 16.89
N PRO A 173 -22.95 -17.69 16.23
CA PRO A 173 -24.18 -18.28 16.76
C PRO A 173 -24.11 -19.80 16.87
N GLY A 174 -23.17 -20.43 16.17
CA GLY A 174 -22.90 -21.86 16.22
C GLY A 174 -21.52 -22.19 15.66
N SER A 175 -21.14 -23.45 15.62
CA SER A 175 -19.82 -23.91 15.11
C SER A 175 -19.69 -23.76 13.58
N ALA A 176 -20.80 -23.71 12.86
CA ALA A 176 -20.82 -23.66 11.41
C ALA A 176 -20.95 -22.24 10.84
N LEU A 177 -21.43 -21.29 11.64
CA LEU A 177 -21.75 -19.94 11.17
C LEU A 177 -20.96 -18.89 11.93
N GLN A 178 -20.35 -17.98 11.21
CA GLN A 178 -19.60 -16.85 11.73
C GLN A 178 -19.96 -15.59 10.94
N PHE A 179 -20.15 -14.51 11.67
CA PHE A 179 -20.30 -13.16 11.10
C PHE A 179 -19.27 -12.24 11.74
N GLU A 180 -18.77 -11.31 10.93
CA GLU A 180 -17.93 -10.20 11.39
C GLU A 180 -18.58 -8.91 10.92
N VAL A 181 -18.74 -7.96 11.81
CA VAL A 181 -19.24 -6.61 11.53
C VAL A 181 -18.18 -5.65 12.05
N LEU A 182 -17.46 -5.04 11.14
CA LEU A 182 -16.34 -4.15 11.42
C LEU A 182 -16.64 -2.74 10.88
N GLY A 183 -16.13 -1.73 11.56
CA GLY A 183 -15.93 -0.40 11.00
C GLY A 183 -14.52 -0.30 10.46
N GLN A 184 -14.36 0.28 9.30
CA GLN A 184 -13.08 0.61 8.69
C GLN A 184 -12.85 2.12 8.78
N LEU A 185 -11.61 2.52 9.06
CA LEU A 185 -11.13 3.88 8.93
C LEU A 185 -9.75 3.83 8.28
N GLY A 186 -9.61 4.42 7.10
CA GLY A 186 -8.35 4.61 6.39
C GLY A 186 -8.02 6.09 6.31
N ILE A 187 -6.77 6.44 6.50
CA ILE A 187 -6.25 7.80 6.36
C ILE A 187 -4.97 7.73 5.55
N ASP A 188 -4.93 8.44 4.43
CA ASP A 188 -3.72 8.62 3.62
C ASP A 188 -3.33 10.09 3.63
N LEU A 189 -2.11 10.38 4.02
CA LEU A 189 -1.55 11.73 4.01
C LEU A 189 -0.28 11.73 3.17
N TYR A 190 -0.18 12.68 2.25
CA TYR A 190 0.99 12.85 1.41
C TYR A 190 1.70 14.14 1.77
N TYR A 191 3.01 14.08 1.89
CA TYR A 191 3.86 15.24 2.07
C TYR A 191 4.80 15.35 0.87
N VAL A 192 4.63 16.44 0.13
CA VAL A 192 5.48 16.84 -0.97
C VAL A 192 6.36 17.99 -0.48
N PRO A 193 7.68 18.04 -0.79
CA PRO A 193 8.54 19.13 -0.38
C PRO A 193 8.03 20.50 -0.86
N ASP A 194 8.14 21.53 -0.01
CA ASP A 194 7.66 22.89 -0.30
C ASP A 194 8.20 23.47 -1.62
N SER A 195 9.44 23.12 -1.99
CA SER A 195 10.05 23.54 -3.26
C SER A 195 9.32 23.03 -4.49
N LEU A 196 8.52 21.98 -4.35
CA LEU A 196 7.75 21.35 -5.43
C LEU A 196 6.28 21.75 -5.42
N LEU A 197 5.75 22.30 -4.32
CA LEU A 197 4.35 22.72 -4.20
C LEU A 197 3.97 23.84 -5.19
N THR A 198 4.94 24.53 -5.74
CA THR A 198 4.71 25.54 -6.78
C THR A 198 4.59 24.96 -8.16
N LEU A 199 4.84 23.64 -8.33
CA LEU A 199 4.75 22.97 -9.61
C LEU A 199 3.31 22.48 -9.82
N PRO A 200 2.74 22.67 -11.01
CA PRO A 200 1.47 22.06 -11.38
C PRO A 200 1.53 20.55 -11.25
N GLY A 201 0.44 19.92 -10.80
CA GLY A 201 0.35 18.46 -10.67
C GLY A 201 0.75 17.90 -9.31
N THR A 202 1.37 18.68 -8.42
CA THR A 202 1.61 18.24 -7.02
C THR A 202 0.32 18.06 -6.23
N THR A 203 -0.78 18.64 -6.70
CA THR A 203 -2.13 18.51 -6.17
C THR A 203 -2.68 17.08 -6.22
N ALA A 204 -2.11 16.21 -7.05
CA ALA A 204 -2.51 14.82 -7.13
C ALA A 204 -2.25 14.02 -5.84
N TYR A 205 -1.41 14.54 -4.95
CA TYR A 205 -1.07 13.92 -3.67
C TYR A 205 -1.89 14.51 -2.50
N ASN A 206 -3.17 14.73 -2.70
CA ASN A 206 -4.07 15.19 -1.65
C ASN A 206 -4.30 14.11 -0.60
N GLY A 207 -4.43 14.52 0.65
CA GLY A 207 -4.85 13.65 1.74
C GLY A 207 -6.22 13.03 1.46
N ARG A 208 -6.41 11.78 1.91
CA ARG A 208 -7.67 11.05 1.76
C ARG A 208 -8.08 10.42 3.08
N GLN A 209 -9.37 10.45 3.35
CA GLN A 209 -9.99 9.68 4.41
C GLN A 209 -10.99 8.69 3.82
N GLN A 210 -10.95 7.46 4.29
CA GLN A 210 -11.87 6.41 3.92
C GLN A 210 -12.50 5.83 5.18
N TYR A 211 -13.82 5.72 5.25
CA TYR A 211 -14.48 5.10 6.38
C TYR A 211 -15.77 4.39 5.97
N GLY A 212 -16.15 3.35 6.72
CA GLY A 212 -17.38 2.65 6.44
C GLY A 212 -17.47 1.28 7.08
N PRO A 213 -18.61 0.59 6.94
CA PRO A 213 -18.83 -0.75 7.44
C PRO A 213 -18.27 -1.82 6.50
N VAL A 214 -17.75 -2.89 7.12
CA VAL A 214 -17.36 -4.14 6.46
C VAL A 214 -18.06 -5.28 7.16
N VAL A 215 -18.80 -6.09 6.42
CA VAL A 215 -19.53 -7.25 6.93
C VAL A 215 -19.07 -8.50 6.21
N THR A 216 -18.64 -9.51 6.96
CA THR A 216 -18.27 -10.81 6.42
C THR A 216 -19.09 -11.90 7.07
N GLY A 217 -19.68 -12.77 6.25
CA GLY A 217 -20.40 -13.96 6.69
C GLY A 217 -19.69 -15.22 6.17
N THR A 218 -19.47 -16.19 7.05
CA THR A 218 -18.90 -17.49 6.68
C THR A 218 -19.79 -18.61 7.19
N TRP A 219 -20.22 -19.48 6.29
CA TRP A 219 -21.02 -20.68 6.63
C TRP A 219 -20.28 -21.95 6.21
N LYS A 220 -19.83 -22.72 7.20
CA LYS A 220 -19.22 -24.05 7.01
C LYS A 220 -20.31 -25.08 6.77
N PHE A 221 -20.75 -25.22 5.52
CA PHE A 221 -21.83 -26.18 5.16
C PHE A 221 -21.32 -27.61 4.95
N LEU A 222 -20.01 -27.79 4.71
CA LEU A 222 -19.33 -29.08 4.71
C LEU A 222 -18.08 -28.99 5.62
N PRO A 223 -17.54 -30.13 6.09
CA PRO A 223 -16.38 -30.14 7.00
C PRO A 223 -15.14 -29.39 6.47
N LYS A 224 -14.99 -29.30 5.17
CA LYS A 224 -13.82 -28.67 4.51
C LYS A 224 -14.22 -27.57 3.53
N THR A 225 -15.48 -27.19 3.47
CA THR A 225 -15.95 -26.20 2.49
C THR A 225 -16.89 -25.21 3.17
N SER A 226 -16.69 -23.95 2.88
CA SER A 226 -17.48 -22.84 3.42
C SER A 226 -18.02 -21.98 2.28
N LEU A 227 -19.23 -21.47 2.47
CA LEU A 227 -19.72 -20.31 1.74
C LEU A 227 -19.23 -19.05 2.45
N VAL A 228 -18.81 -18.07 1.69
CA VAL A 228 -18.34 -16.78 2.19
C VAL A 228 -19.11 -15.68 1.47
N GLY A 229 -19.58 -14.71 2.22
CA GLY A 229 -20.20 -13.49 1.69
C GLY A 229 -19.54 -12.28 2.34
N ASN A 230 -19.24 -11.27 1.55
CA ASN A 230 -18.63 -10.01 2.02
C ASN A 230 -19.46 -8.83 1.49
N PHE A 231 -19.63 -7.84 2.31
CA PHE A 231 -20.17 -6.54 1.96
C PHE A 231 -19.28 -5.46 2.56
N SER A 232 -18.98 -4.44 1.78
CA SER A 232 -18.33 -3.22 2.27
C SER A 232 -18.98 -1.99 1.66
N TYR A 233 -19.03 -0.93 2.43
CA TYR A 233 -19.42 0.40 1.98
C TYR A 233 -18.40 1.39 2.50
N ASN A 234 -17.83 2.21 1.63
CA ASN A 234 -16.75 3.15 1.95
C ASN A 234 -17.13 4.55 1.47
N PHE A 235 -17.08 5.49 2.38
CA PHE A 235 -17.07 6.91 2.09
C PHE A 235 -15.61 7.33 1.88
N LEU A 236 -15.28 7.87 0.72
CA LEU A 236 -13.97 8.42 0.41
C LEU A 236 -14.10 9.95 0.40
N ARG A 237 -13.30 10.60 1.22
CA ARG A 237 -13.29 12.05 1.35
C ARG A 237 -11.86 12.54 1.12
N TRP A 238 -11.73 13.50 0.24
CA TRP A 238 -10.45 14.06 -0.16
C TRP A 238 -10.22 15.39 0.50
N ASP A 239 -8.96 15.67 0.88
CA ASP A 239 -8.57 16.94 1.43
C ASP A 239 -8.30 17.93 0.29
N ASN A 240 -9.26 18.81 0.03
CA ASN A 240 -9.22 19.79 -1.07
C ASN A 240 -8.60 21.13 -0.65
N ASN A 241 -7.84 21.19 0.45
CA ASN A 241 -7.27 22.42 1.01
C ASN A 241 -6.28 23.16 0.09
N LEU A 242 -5.90 22.59 -1.05
CA LEU A 242 -4.96 23.21 -1.98
C LEU A 242 -5.51 24.40 -2.76
N ILE A 243 -6.82 24.60 -2.75
CA ILE A 243 -7.46 25.77 -3.42
C ILE A 243 -7.11 27.08 -2.67
N GLU A 244 -6.84 27.02 -1.36
CA GLU A 244 -6.42 28.17 -0.57
C GLU A 244 -5.00 28.66 -0.90
N ALA A 245 -4.16 27.85 -1.52
CA ALA A 245 -2.78 28.20 -1.88
C ALA A 245 -2.67 29.06 -3.16
N ILE A 246 -3.76 29.24 -3.89
CA ILE A 246 -3.80 30.11 -5.07
C ILE A 246 -4.16 31.53 -4.60
N GLY A 247 -3.15 32.26 -4.15
CA GLY A 247 -3.30 33.70 -3.88
C GLY A 247 -3.58 34.47 -5.16
N PRO A 248 -4.30 35.61 -5.07
CA PRO A 248 -4.63 36.46 -6.23
C PRO A 248 -3.43 37.13 -6.91
N ASP A 249 -2.23 36.87 -6.45
CA ASP A 249 -1.01 37.57 -6.86
C ASP A 249 -0.20 36.86 -7.96
N ILE A 250 -0.70 35.77 -8.53
CA ILE A 250 0.00 35.06 -9.59
C ILE A 250 -0.51 35.56 -10.96
N GLU A 251 -0.14 36.79 -11.32
CA GLU A 251 -0.27 37.26 -12.70
C GLU A 251 0.60 36.40 -13.62
N GLY A 252 -0.04 35.55 -14.43
CA GLY A 252 0.58 34.84 -15.55
C GLY A 252 0.88 33.36 -15.33
N SER A 253 0.51 32.75 -14.23
CA SER A 253 0.61 31.29 -14.08
C SER A 253 -0.66 30.61 -14.60
N SER A 254 -0.46 29.54 -15.38
CA SER A 254 -1.53 28.68 -15.86
C SER A 254 -2.27 28.05 -14.70
N ILE A 255 -3.52 28.44 -14.54
CA ILE A 255 -4.43 28.07 -13.45
C ILE A 255 -4.86 26.58 -13.53
N GLY A 256 -4.36 25.85 -14.50
CA GLY A 256 -4.86 24.57 -15.00
C GLY A 256 -4.79 23.34 -14.11
N SER A 257 -4.23 23.36 -12.91
CA SER A 257 -3.99 22.12 -12.16
C SER A 257 -4.70 22.02 -10.81
N TYR A 258 -5.78 22.75 -10.58
CA TYR A 258 -6.29 22.96 -9.22
C TYR A 258 -7.72 22.48 -8.97
N ILE A 259 -8.24 21.59 -9.78
CA ILE A 259 -9.52 20.95 -9.47
C ILE A 259 -9.25 19.81 -8.50
N GLY A 260 -9.72 19.97 -7.27
CA GLY A 260 -9.63 18.91 -6.26
C GLY A 260 -10.40 17.67 -6.70
N LYS A 261 -9.94 16.50 -6.27
CA LYS A 261 -10.62 15.25 -6.56
C LYS A 261 -11.99 15.22 -5.87
N PRO A 262 -13.09 14.88 -6.57
CA PRO A 262 -14.42 14.80 -5.96
C PRO A 262 -14.49 13.67 -4.94
N ASP A 263 -15.26 13.88 -3.89
CA ASP A 263 -15.61 12.86 -2.93
C ASP A 263 -16.32 11.69 -3.62
N ALA A 264 -16.18 10.50 -3.06
CA ALA A 264 -16.78 9.31 -3.65
C ALA A 264 -17.36 8.37 -2.60
N ASP A 265 -18.36 7.61 -3.02
CA ASP A 265 -18.94 6.53 -2.25
C ASP A 265 -18.74 5.22 -3.02
N ALA A 266 -18.14 4.22 -2.39
CA ALA A 266 -17.87 2.93 -2.99
C ALA A 266 -18.50 1.80 -2.19
N TRP A 267 -19.20 0.88 -2.87
CA TRP A 267 -19.68 -0.32 -2.24
C TRP A 267 -19.29 -1.57 -3.02
N ARG A 268 -19.17 -2.68 -2.30
CA ARG A 268 -18.87 -3.99 -2.87
C ARG A 268 -19.69 -5.06 -2.17
N VAL A 269 -20.17 -6.02 -2.94
CA VAL A 269 -20.78 -7.25 -2.43
C VAL A 269 -20.19 -8.44 -3.17
N ASN A 270 -19.70 -9.42 -2.42
CA ASN A 270 -19.09 -10.63 -2.97
C ASN A 270 -19.69 -11.87 -2.29
N ALA A 271 -19.87 -12.93 -3.04
CA ALA A 271 -20.21 -14.22 -2.51
C ALA A 271 -19.41 -15.33 -3.21
N GLY A 272 -19.13 -16.39 -2.49
CA GLY A 272 -18.34 -17.47 -3.06
C GLY A 272 -18.15 -18.66 -2.15
N VAL A 273 -17.27 -19.55 -2.61
CA VAL A 273 -16.94 -20.80 -1.94
C VAL A 273 -15.44 -20.84 -1.67
N THR A 274 -15.07 -21.28 -0.50
CA THR A 274 -13.68 -21.61 -0.16
C THR A 274 -13.62 -23.00 0.45
N GLY A 275 -12.59 -23.77 0.13
CA GLY A 275 -12.50 -25.13 0.65
C GLY A 275 -11.17 -25.82 0.40
N GLN A 276 -10.92 -26.85 1.19
CA GLN A 276 -9.82 -27.78 1.04
C GLN A 276 -10.32 -29.07 0.37
N PHE A 277 -10.14 -29.19 -0.94
CA PHE A 277 -10.66 -30.31 -1.73
C PHE A 277 -9.87 -31.60 -1.50
N THR A 278 -8.54 -31.46 -1.28
CA THR A 278 -7.68 -32.57 -0.88
C THR A 278 -6.74 -32.09 0.23
N GLN A 279 -5.90 -32.99 0.76
CA GLN A 279 -4.84 -32.60 1.71
C GLN A 279 -3.81 -31.63 1.10
N LYS A 280 -3.73 -31.59 -0.23
CA LYS A 280 -2.75 -30.81 -0.99
C LYS A 280 -3.36 -29.67 -1.81
N LEU A 281 -4.67 -29.64 -1.95
CA LEU A 281 -5.36 -28.69 -2.83
C LEU A 281 -6.44 -27.95 -2.06
N ALA A 282 -6.29 -26.63 -2.00
CA ALA A 282 -7.30 -25.69 -1.54
C ALA A 282 -7.68 -24.73 -2.68
N ALA A 283 -8.92 -24.29 -2.72
CA ALA A 283 -9.34 -23.27 -3.67
C ALA A 283 -10.37 -22.32 -3.03
N SER A 284 -10.41 -21.11 -3.57
CA SER A 284 -11.40 -20.08 -3.28
C SER A 284 -11.89 -19.49 -4.58
N ALA A 285 -13.20 -19.33 -4.71
CA ALA A 285 -13.83 -18.68 -5.84
C ALA A 285 -14.92 -17.75 -5.34
N GLN A 286 -14.80 -16.48 -5.62
CA GLN A 286 -15.78 -15.46 -5.26
C GLN A 286 -16.11 -14.63 -6.50
N ILE A 287 -17.37 -14.29 -6.63
CA ILE A 287 -17.88 -13.36 -7.62
C ILE A 287 -18.70 -12.31 -6.91
N GLY A 288 -18.68 -11.12 -7.40
CA GLY A 288 -19.37 -10.02 -6.77
C GLY A 288 -19.67 -8.87 -7.72
N PHE A 289 -20.19 -7.85 -7.11
CA PHE A 289 -20.56 -6.63 -7.76
C PHE A 289 -20.17 -5.44 -6.89
N GLY A 290 -19.82 -4.34 -7.50
CA GLY A 290 -19.54 -3.10 -6.81
C GLY A 290 -19.76 -1.90 -7.68
N ALA A 291 -19.92 -0.75 -7.05
CA ALA A 291 -20.01 0.53 -7.71
C ALA A 291 -19.20 1.58 -6.92
N MET A 292 -18.78 2.60 -7.63
CA MET A 292 -18.17 3.79 -7.08
C MET A 292 -18.82 4.99 -7.78
N THR A 293 -19.39 5.88 -6.99
CA THR A 293 -20.07 7.09 -7.46
C THR A 293 -19.34 8.30 -6.89
N TYR A 294 -19.09 9.28 -7.72
CA TYR A 294 -18.45 10.54 -7.36
C TYR A 294 -19.50 11.63 -7.16
N ASP A 295 -19.24 12.50 -6.17
CA ASP A 295 -20.09 13.63 -5.87
C ASP A 295 -19.71 14.82 -6.77
N GLU A 296 -20.55 15.13 -7.74
CA GLU A 296 -20.36 16.25 -8.66
C GLU A 296 -20.36 17.61 -7.94
N GLN A 297 -21.07 17.70 -6.79
CA GLN A 297 -21.30 19.00 -6.14
C GLN A 297 -20.16 19.42 -5.24
N SER A 298 -19.37 18.50 -4.67
CA SER A 298 -18.34 18.85 -3.70
C SER A 298 -17.21 19.73 -4.25
N VAL A 299 -17.00 19.72 -5.56
CA VAL A 299 -15.94 20.52 -6.22
C VAL A 299 -16.48 21.79 -6.84
N LEU A 300 -17.71 21.78 -7.38
CA LEU A 300 -18.30 22.89 -8.14
C LEU A 300 -19.10 23.87 -7.28
N ASP A 301 -19.53 23.46 -6.08
CA ASP A 301 -20.30 24.34 -5.16
C ASP A 301 -19.42 25.37 -4.44
N ASP A 302 -18.10 25.24 -4.48
CA ASP A 302 -17.22 26.30 -3.98
C ASP A 302 -17.17 27.46 -5.01
N PRO A 303 -17.63 28.66 -4.64
CA PRO A 303 -17.64 29.81 -5.56
C PRO A 303 -16.24 30.17 -6.11
N GLY A 304 -15.18 29.86 -5.35
CA GLY A 304 -13.80 30.06 -5.78
C GLY A 304 -13.41 29.08 -6.89
N VAL A 305 -13.77 27.83 -6.76
CA VAL A 305 -13.51 26.77 -7.76
C VAL A 305 -14.30 27.02 -9.03
N ALA A 306 -15.59 27.36 -8.92
CA ALA A 306 -16.43 27.69 -10.07
C ALA A 306 -15.86 28.85 -10.89
N THR A 307 -15.27 29.85 -10.22
CA THR A 307 -14.63 30.99 -10.88
C THR A 307 -13.33 30.56 -11.59
N ILE A 308 -12.55 29.69 -10.99
CA ILE A 308 -11.32 29.16 -11.60
C ILE A 308 -11.64 28.30 -12.81
N VAL A 309 -12.58 27.36 -12.70
CA VAL A 309 -13.03 26.50 -13.80
C VAL A 309 -13.52 27.33 -14.98
N SER A 310 -14.33 28.34 -14.75
CA SER A 310 -14.82 29.21 -15.84
C SER A 310 -13.68 30.05 -16.49
N ALA A 311 -12.69 30.48 -15.71
CA ALA A 311 -11.54 31.20 -16.24
C ALA A 311 -10.60 30.30 -17.06
N VAL A 312 -10.45 29.05 -16.67
CA VAL A 312 -9.67 28.04 -17.40
C VAL A 312 -10.33 27.68 -18.74
N ASP A 313 -11.66 27.54 -18.75
CA ASP A 313 -12.45 27.26 -19.96
C ASP A 313 -12.32 28.41 -20.96
N GLU A 314 -12.34 29.68 -20.50
CA GLU A 314 -12.12 30.85 -21.33
C GLU A 314 -10.69 30.96 -21.89
N LEU A 315 -9.69 30.47 -21.18
CA LEU A 315 -8.28 30.52 -21.59
C LEU A 315 -7.88 29.37 -22.51
N ASN A 316 -8.76 28.39 -22.71
CA ASN A 316 -8.51 27.19 -23.53
C ASN A 316 -7.23 26.46 -23.11
N VAL A 317 -6.96 26.38 -21.80
CA VAL A 317 -5.79 25.70 -21.22
C VAL A 317 -6.08 24.20 -21.21
N THR A 318 -5.56 23.50 -22.18
CA THR A 318 -5.60 22.04 -22.24
C THR A 318 -4.78 21.47 -21.09
N GLY A 319 -5.41 20.71 -20.18
CA GLY A 319 -4.75 20.02 -19.05
C GLY A 319 -5.26 20.40 -17.66
N ALA A 320 -6.28 21.24 -17.56
CA ALA A 320 -6.85 21.68 -16.29
C ALA A 320 -7.78 20.65 -15.62
N GLU A 321 -8.31 19.73 -16.38
CA GLU A 321 -9.36 18.81 -15.94
C GLU A 321 -8.78 17.42 -15.71
N THR A 322 -8.17 17.19 -14.55
CA THR A 322 -7.67 15.87 -14.19
C THR A 322 -8.74 14.93 -13.65
N PHE A 323 -9.91 15.43 -13.27
CA PHE A 323 -11.00 14.65 -12.71
C PHE A 323 -12.34 14.96 -13.37
N ALA A 324 -12.94 13.93 -13.98
CA ALA A 324 -14.30 14.02 -14.50
C ALA A 324 -15.32 13.80 -13.37
N THR A 325 -16.19 14.78 -13.15
CA THR A 325 -17.19 14.75 -12.07
C THR A 325 -18.31 13.75 -12.30
N ASP A 326 -18.56 13.35 -13.53
CA ASP A 326 -19.65 12.46 -13.95
C ASP A 326 -19.22 10.99 -14.13
N THR A 327 -17.91 10.70 -13.98
CA THR A 327 -17.38 9.36 -14.21
C THR A 327 -17.56 8.47 -12.99
N SER A 328 -18.47 7.53 -13.08
CA SER A 328 -18.78 6.57 -12.03
C SER A 328 -18.73 5.13 -12.54
N ILE A 329 -18.37 4.18 -11.67
CA ILE A 329 -18.56 2.74 -11.95
C ILE A 329 -19.94 2.33 -11.45
N THR A 330 -20.78 1.86 -12.36
CA THR A 330 -22.09 1.32 -12.02
C THR A 330 -22.24 -0.18 -12.29
N ASP A 331 -21.28 -0.79 -12.99
CA ASP A 331 -21.31 -2.19 -13.47
C ASP A 331 -20.05 -2.98 -13.11
N GLY A 332 -19.44 -2.64 -11.99
CA GLY A 332 -18.17 -3.23 -11.52
C GLY A 332 -18.30 -4.71 -11.15
N ILE A 333 -18.08 -5.63 -12.09
CA ILE A 333 -18.00 -7.06 -11.78
C ILE A 333 -16.70 -7.33 -11.04
N LEU A 334 -16.80 -7.96 -9.89
CA LEU A 334 -15.70 -8.37 -9.02
C LEU A 334 -15.51 -9.88 -9.13
N VAL A 335 -14.27 -10.30 -9.27
CA VAL A 335 -13.90 -11.72 -9.34
C VAL A 335 -12.65 -11.94 -8.50
N ASN A 336 -12.65 -12.97 -7.66
CA ASN A 336 -11.47 -13.43 -6.93
C ASN A 336 -11.43 -14.96 -6.98
N LEU A 337 -10.50 -15.47 -7.77
CA LEU A 337 -10.24 -16.90 -7.94
C LEU A 337 -8.85 -17.21 -7.44
N GLN A 338 -8.71 -18.26 -6.64
CA GLN A 338 -7.42 -18.66 -6.11
C GLN A 338 -7.37 -20.19 -5.96
N VAL A 339 -6.28 -20.79 -6.37
CA VAL A 339 -5.99 -22.21 -6.17
C VAL A 339 -4.62 -22.35 -5.55
N ALA A 340 -4.56 -22.98 -4.39
CA ALA A 340 -3.33 -23.27 -3.68
C ALA A 340 -3.06 -24.79 -3.72
N TYR A 341 -1.86 -25.16 -4.11
CA TYR A 341 -1.38 -26.54 -4.19
C TYR A 341 -0.11 -26.71 -3.37
N ALA A 342 -0.15 -27.63 -2.41
CA ALA A 342 0.98 -28.00 -1.55
C ALA A 342 1.45 -29.42 -1.90
N PRO A 343 2.38 -29.61 -2.87
CA PRO A 343 2.81 -30.92 -3.35
C PRO A 343 3.47 -31.76 -2.25
N VAL A 344 4.29 -31.12 -1.45
CA VAL A 344 5.00 -31.70 -0.30
C VAL A 344 4.99 -30.72 0.86
N ARG A 345 5.27 -31.22 2.05
CA ARG A 345 5.35 -30.39 3.26
C ARG A 345 6.41 -29.29 3.11
N GLY A 346 6.06 -28.08 3.45
CA GLY A 346 6.94 -26.92 3.36
C GLY A 346 7.02 -26.27 1.98
N HIS A 347 6.21 -26.71 1.01
CA HIS A 347 6.14 -26.11 -0.32
C HIS A 347 4.70 -25.83 -0.70
N SER A 348 4.43 -24.64 -1.18
CA SER A 348 3.13 -24.23 -1.69
C SER A 348 3.26 -23.44 -2.99
N MET A 349 2.31 -23.63 -3.88
CA MET A 349 2.13 -22.87 -5.11
C MET A 349 0.71 -22.32 -5.11
N THR A 350 0.57 -21.06 -5.42
CA THR A 350 -0.74 -20.40 -5.51
C THR A 350 -0.85 -19.72 -6.85
N VAL A 351 -1.92 -20.01 -7.58
CA VAL A 351 -2.33 -19.29 -8.78
C VAL A 351 -3.62 -18.56 -8.48
N GLY A 352 -3.72 -17.31 -8.90
CA GLY A 352 -4.91 -16.52 -8.69
C GLY A 352 -5.22 -15.57 -9.83
N TYR A 353 -6.49 -15.17 -9.87
CA TYR A 353 -7.01 -14.10 -10.71
C TYR A 353 -7.90 -13.20 -9.87
N ARG A 354 -7.67 -11.89 -9.98
CA ARG A 354 -8.49 -10.88 -9.31
C ARG A 354 -8.89 -9.80 -10.30
N ARG A 355 -10.19 -9.52 -10.35
CA ARG A 355 -10.76 -8.33 -10.99
C ARG A 355 -11.45 -7.50 -9.93
N ASP A 356 -11.06 -6.22 -9.83
CA ASP A 356 -11.57 -5.28 -8.84
C ASP A 356 -11.39 -3.86 -9.39
N PHE A 357 -11.84 -2.87 -8.65
CA PHE A 357 -11.58 -1.46 -8.89
C PHE A 357 -11.10 -0.79 -7.61
N GLN A 358 -10.38 0.28 -7.76
CA GLN A 358 -9.92 1.10 -6.66
C GLN A 358 -9.91 2.56 -7.09
N ASP A 359 -9.91 3.43 -6.11
CA ASP A 359 -9.66 4.83 -6.32
C ASP A 359 -8.25 5.04 -6.89
N ALA A 360 -8.10 6.05 -7.74
CA ALA A 360 -6.82 6.40 -8.38
C ALA A 360 -6.35 7.76 -7.92
N VAL A 361 -5.03 7.96 -7.82
CA VAL A 361 -4.47 9.23 -7.37
C VAL A 361 -4.68 10.33 -8.42
N PHE A 362 -4.48 10.02 -9.69
CA PHE A 362 -4.43 10.99 -10.79
C PHE A 362 -5.68 11.06 -11.67
N THR A 363 -6.68 10.23 -11.38
CA THR A 363 -7.96 10.20 -12.09
C THR A 363 -9.03 9.67 -11.15
N ASN A 364 -10.26 9.49 -11.61
CA ASN A 364 -11.34 9.05 -10.75
C ASN A 364 -11.04 7.67 -10.16
N TYR A 365 -10.97 6.64 -10.99
CA TYR A 365 -10.70 5.28 -10.52
C TYR A 365 -9.91 4.45 -11.53
N VAL A 366 -9.40 3.34 -11.06
CA VAL A 366 -8.77 2.31 -11.88
C VAL A 366 -9.46 0.97 -11.69
N ALA A 367 -9.94 0.39 -12.77
CA ALA A 367 -10.41 -1.00 -12.81
C ALA A 367 -9.24 -1.89 -13.23
N PHE A 368 -9.01 -2.97 -12.49
CA PHE A 368 -7.86 -3.81 -12.78
C PHE A 368 -8.18 -5.30 -12.90
N ASN A 369 -7.38 -5.97 -13.71
CA ASN A 369 -7.34 -7.42 -13.83
C ASN A 369 -5.92 -7.87 -13.48
N ASN A 370 -5.79 -8.74 -12.50
CA ASN A 370 -4.50 -9.25 -12.03
C ASN A 370 -4.48 -10.78 -12.05
N VAL A 371 -3.52 -11.36 -12.75
CA VAL A 371 -3.19 -12.80 -12.70
C VAL A 371 -1.87 -12.94 -11.98
N PHE A 372 -1.78 -13.85 -11.04
CA PHE A 372 -0.53 -14.07 -10.31
C PHE A 372 -0.24 -15.56 -10.07
N LEU A 373 1.04 -15.86 -10.00
CA LEU A 373 1.61 -17.13 -9.55
C LEU A 373 2.57 -16.85 -8.41
N ARG A 374 2.36 -17.51 -7.27
CA ARG A 374 3.24 -17.43 -6.11
C ARG A 374 3.73 -18.80 -5.72
N TYR A 375 5.00 -18.91 -5.43
CA TYR A 375 5.63 -20.08 -4.85
C TYR A 375 6.29 -19.74 -3.53
N GLU A 376 6.09 -20.58 -2.54
CA GLU A 376 6.75 -20.52 -1.24
C GLU A 376 7.30 -21.90 -0.92
N GLY A 377 8.55 -21.95 -0.49
CA GLY A 377 9.23 -23.19 -0.19
C GLY A 377 10.14 -23.09 1.01
N SER A 378 10.24 -24.17 1.78
CA SER A 378 11.18 -24.29 2.89
C SER A 378 11.94 -25.61 2.82
N ILE A 379 13.26 -25.54 2.72
CA ILE A 379 14.16 -26.68 2.66
C ILE A 379 14.81 -26.85 4.02
N GLN A 380 14.62 -28.01 4.65
CA GLN A 380 15.16 -28.37 5.96
C GLN A 380 14.87 -27.35 7.07
N ASN A 381 13.80 -26.57 6.95
CA ASN A 381 13.44 -25.46 7.84
C ASN A 381 14.56 -24.38 8.01
N ARG A 382 15.56 -24.40 7.14
CA ARG A 382 16.70 -23.44 7.17
C ARG A 382 16.70 -22.50 5.97
N LEU A 383 16.41 -23.02 4.78
CA LEU A 383 16.39 -22.22 3.56
C LEU A 383 14.92 -21.96 3.18
N GLY A 384 14.48 -20.73 3.30
CA GLY A 384 13.22 -20.22 2.75
C GLY A 384 13.43 -19.75 1.32
N LEU A 385 12.49 -20.06 0.44
CA LEU A 385 12.45 -19.60 -0.95
C LEU A 385 11.09 -19.02 -1.27
N GLY A 386 11.06 -17.89 -1.95
CA GLY A 386 9.85 -17.24 -2.47
C GLY A 386 10.03 -16.86 -3.93
N ALA A 387 8.98 -17.00 -4.70
CA ALA A 387 8.90 -16.46 -6.06
C ALA A 387 7.47 -15.99 -6.33
N GLU A 388 7.33 -14.87 -6.98
CA GLU A 388 6.04 -14.32 -7.42
C GLU A 388 6.18 -13.77 -8.82
N LEU A 389 5.19 -14.07 -9.66
CA LEU A 389 5.01 -13.47 -10.98
C LEU A 389 3.58 -12.95 -11.04
N SER A 390 3.42 -11.67 -11.37
CA SER A 390 2.13 -11.00 -11.45
C SER A 390 2.04 -10.22 -12.74
N TYR A 391 0.92 -10.36 -13.44
CA TYR A 391 0.58 -9.55 -14.60
C TYR A 391 -0.75 -8.86 -14.34
N ARG A 392 -0.71 -7.53 -14.33
CA ARG A 392 -1.86 -6.69 -14.03
C ARG A 392 -2.10 -5.72 -15.18
N ILE A 393 -3.35 -5.63 -15.59
CA ILE A 393 -3.85 -4.63 -16.53
C ILE A 393 -4.68 -3.65 -15.74
N ASP A 394 -4.30 -2.38 -15.76
CA ASP A 394 -4.97 -1.26 -15.12
C ASP A 394 -5.68 -0.44 -16.18
N ALA A 395 -7.00 -0.32 -16.11
CA ALA A 395 -7.79 0.57 -16.93
C ALA A 395 -8.19 1.79 -16.10
N PHE A 396 -7.62 2.93 -16.42
CA PHE A 396 -7.89 4.21 -15.78
C PHE A 396 -9.13 4.84 -16.40
N HIS A 397 -9.96 5.43 -15.56
CA HIS A 397 -11.22 6.04 -15.91
C HIS A 397 -11.38 7.39 -15.23
N GLY A 398 -11.97 8.34 -15.92
CA GLY A 398 -12.11 9.72 -15.54
C GLY A 398 -11.65 10.60 -16.71
N GLU A 399 -11.05 11.71 -16.43
CA GLU A 399 -10.47 12.59 -17.45
C GLU A 399 -9.33 11.90 -18.20
N VAL A 400 -8.48 11.20 -17.46
CA VAL A 400 -7.40 10.40 -18.06
C VAL A 400 -7.90 8.98 -18.33
N VAL A 401 -8.11 8.67 -19.60
CA VAL A 401 -8.51 7.34 -20.06
C VAL A 401 -7.31 6.66 -20.68
N ARG A 402 -6.70 5.71 -19.97
CA ARG A 402 -5.57 4.92 -20.47
C ARG A 402 -5.59 3.50 -19.95
N SER A 403 -4.80 2.62 -20.52
CA SER A 403 -4.62 1.26 -20.05
C SER A 403 -3.13 0.95 -19.91
N ASP A 404 -2.74 0.55 -18.69
CA ASP A 404 -1.37 0.17 -18.37
C ASP A 404 -1.25 -1.33 -18.15
N GLN A 405 -0.16 -1.90 -18.60
CA GLN A 405 0.22 -3.28 -18.36
C GLN A 405 1.41 -3.32 -17.41
N ASN A 406 1.22 -3.93 -16.27
CA ASN A 406 2.23 -4.07 -15.23
C ASN A 406 2.64 -5.53 -15.11
N LEU A 407 3.91 -5.83 -15.34
CA LEU A 407 4.52 -7.12 -15.11
C LEU A 407 5.48 -7.00 -13.92
N THR A 408 5.25 -7.83 -12.91
CA THR A 408 6.09 -7.87 -11.71
C THR A 408 6.60 -9.28 -11.51
N ALA A 409 7.91 -9.45 -11.39
CA ALA A 409 8.54 -10.69 -10.99
C ALA A 409 9.36 -10.44 -9.72
N LYS A 410 9.15 -11.28 -8.69
CA LYS A 410 9.88 -11.20 -7.42
C LYS A 410 10.46 -12.55 -7.09
N ILE A 411 11.67 -12.56 -6.57
CA ILE A 411 12.31 -13.74 -6.00
C ILE A 411 12.86 -13.39 -4.64
N SER A 412 12.84 -14.33 -3.71
CA SER A 412 13.43 -14.12 -2.40
C SER A 412 14.02 -15.42 -1.87
N SER A 413 15.06 -15.30 -1.06
CA SER A 413 15.64 -16.39 -0.31
C SER A 413 16.03 -15.93 1.08
N SER A 414 15.88 -16.78 2.06
CA SER A 414 16.33 -16.54 3.43
C SER A 414 17.00 -17.80 3.97
N TYR A 415 18.15 -17.65 4.60
CA TYR A 415 18.89 -18.75 5.18
C TYR A 415 19.13 -18.53 6.66
N LYS A 416 18.62 -19.41 7.50
CA LYS A 416 18.84 -19.40 8.94
C LYS A 416 20.25 -19.90 9.25
N ILE A 417 21.14 -18.99 9.61
CA ILE A 417 22.54 -19.28 9.99
C ILE A 417 22.54 -19.89 11.37
N THR A 418 21.84 -19.24 12.30
CA THR A 418 21.62 -19.67 13.68
C THR A 418 20.14 -19.49 14.06
N GLN A 419 19.78 -19.73 15.32
CA GLN A 419 18.41 -19.43 15.81
C GLN A 419 18.13 -17.91 15.82
N TRP A 420 19.16 -17.09 16.01
CA TRP A 420 19.06 -15.64 16.17
C TRP A 420 19.59 -14.84 14.96
N ALA A 421 20.16 -15.52 13.95
CA ALA A 421 20.71 -14.84 12.80
C ALA A 421 20.28 -15.52 11.47
N SER A 422 19.87 -14.72 10.52
CA SER A 422 19.57 -15.14 9.16
C SER A 422 20.17 -14.19 8.13
N ALA A 423 20.50 -14.71 6.97
CA ALA A 423 20.84 -13.94 5.79
C ALA A 423 19.69 -14.03 4.79
N GLY A 424 19.40 -12.94 4.11
CA GLY A 424 18.35 -12.87 3.10
C GLY A 424 18.82 -12.16 1.84
N ALA A 425 18.30 -12.60 0.71
CA ALA A 425 18.44 -11.93 -0.57
C ALA A 425 17.08 -11.88 -1.27
N SER A 426 16.76 -10.74 -1.86
CA SER A 426 15.57 -10.60 -2.70
C SER A 426 15.91 -9.80 -3.95
N GLY A 427 15.13 -10.04 -5.00
CA GLY A 427 15.19 -9.27 -6.23
C GLY A 427 13.79 -9.08 -6.78
N SER A 428 13.53 -7.96 -7.38
CA SER A 428 12.29 -7.69 -8.09
C SER A 428 12.59 -7.04 -9.44
N TRP A 429 11.73 -7.35 -10.39
CA TRP A 429 11.66 -6.68 -11.68
C TRP A 429 10.24 -6.20 -11.86
N LEU A 430 10.11 -4.91 -12.09
CA LEU A 430 8.86 -4.24 -12.38
C LEU A 430 8.97 -3.63 -13.76
N ARG A 431 8.02 -3.96 -14.62
CA ARG A 431 7.85 -3.32 -15.92
C ARG A 431 6.46 -2.78 -16.05
N ARG A 432 6.35 -1.53 -16.43
CA ARG A 432 5.11 -0.87 -16.81
C ARG A 432 5.17 -0.48 -18.27
N ALA A 433 4.10 -0.73 -19.01
CA ALA A 433 3.93 -0.31 -20.38
C ALA A 433 2.51 0.20 -20.57
N CYS A 434 2.36 1.33 -21.23
CA CYS A 434 1.07 1.81 -21.67
C CYS A 434 0.61 1.05 -22.92
N ALA A 435 -0.66 0.66 -22.98
CA ALA A 435 -1.23 -0.13 -24.07
C ALA A 435 -2.02 0.68 -25.10
N ALA A 436 -2.27 1.97 -24.84
CA ALA A 436 -3.09 2.81 -25.70
C ALA A 436 -2.26 3.68 -26.65
N ALA A 437 -2.86 4.09 -27.76
CA ALA A 437 -2.25 5.01 -28.72
C ALA A 437 -2.08 6.44 -28.15
N ASP A 438 -2.82 6.75 -27.08
CA ASP A 438 -2.91 8.08 -26.49
C ASP A 438 -1.94 8.28 -25.31
N CYS A 439 -0.96 7.39 -25.15
CA CYS A 439 0.02 7.45 -24.08
C CYS A 439 0.99 8.62 -24.16
N ASP A 440 1.15 9.20 -25.35
CA ASP A 440 2.11 10.28 -25.58
C ASP A 440 1.60 11.68 -25.16
N GLU A 441 0.31 11.79 -24.83
CA GLU A 441 -0.31 13.06 -24.45
C GLU A 441 -0.44 13.28 -22.94
N ILE A 442 0.02 12.31 -22.12
CA ILE A 442 -0.20 12.32 -20.69
C ILE A 442 1.08 12.70 -19.95
N PHE A 443 0.97 13.60 -18.98
CA PHE A 443 2.04 14.17 -18.16
C PHE A 443 2.82 13.17 -17.27
N TYR A 444 2.52 11.87 -17.30
CA TYR A 444 3.12 10.87 -16.42
C TYR A 444 3.93 9.84 -17.21
N SER A 445 5.03 9.39 -16.64
CA SER A 445 5.78 8.27 -17.20
C SER A 445 4.87 7.05 -17.34
N THR A 446 4.73 6.63 -18.59
CA THR A 446 3.84 5.54 -18.97
C THR A 446 4.58 4.23 -19.14
N GLN A 447 5.90 4.30 -19.31
CA GLN A 447 6.75 3.15 -19.58
C GLN A 447 8.03 3.23 -18.76
N TYR A 448 8.28 2.21 -17.95
CA TYR A 448 9.53 2.08 -17.23
C TYR A 448 9.82 0.63 -16.88
N ASP A 449 11.09 0.35 -16.69
CA ASP A 449 11.62 -0.87 -16.11
C ASP A 449 12.40 -0.53 -14.83
N ASP A 450 12.19 -1.29 -13.74
CA ASP A 450 13.03 -1.23 -12.56
C ASP A 450 13.48 -2.63 -12.13
N PHE A 451 14.77 -2.79 -11.95
CA PHE A 451 15.37 -3.94 -11.29
C PHE A 451 15.84 -3.50 -9.91
N SER A 452 15.23 -4.07 -8.89
CA SER A 452 15.68 -3.82 -7.53
C SER A 452 16.13 -5.10 -6.85
N GLY A 453 17.05 -4.95 -5.90
CA GLY A 453 17.59 -6.08 -5.16
C GLY A 453 18.01 -5.69 -3.76
N THR A 454 17.82 -6.60 -2.82
CA THR A 454 18.23 -6.43 -1.43
C THR A 454 19.05 -7.62 -0.98
N LEU A 455 20.17 -7.37 -0.31
CA LEU A 455 20.96 -8.36 0.39
C LEU A 455 21.13 -7.90 1.84
N GLY A 456 20.77 -8.73 2.80
CA GLY A 456 20.82 -8.31 4.19
C GLY A 456 20.96 -9.44 5.19
N PHE A 457 21.17 -9.04 6.42
CA PHE A 457 21.21 -9.90 7.59
C PHE A 457 20.17 -9.44 8.59
N THR A 458 19.48 -10.38 9.22
CA THR A 458 18.55 -10.13 10.31
C THR A 458 19.06 -10.81 11.57
N PHE A 459 19.09 -10.08 12.65
CA PHE A 459 19.41 -10.54 13.97
C PHE A 459 18.19 -10.38 14.86
N ALA A 460 17.72 -11.45 15.47
CA ALA A 460 16.57 -11.47 16.38
C ALA A 460 16.98 -12.08 17.72
N TYR A 461 16.49 -11.49 18.82
CA TYR A 461 16.78 -11.97 20.17
C TYR A 461 15.69 -12.87 20.71
#